data_77dba4ab98b34d030226426f1574d68e
#
_entry.id   77dba4ab98b34d030226426f1574d68e
#
_cell.length_a   1.000
_cell.length_b   1.000
_cell.length_c   1.000
_cell.angle_alpha   90.00
_cell.angle_beta   90.00
_cell.angle_gamma   90.00
#
_symmetry.space_group_name_H-M   'P 1'
#
loop_
_entity.id
_entity.type
_entity.pdbx_description
1 polymer ?
#
loop_
_entity_poly.entity_id
_entity_poly.type
_entity_poly.pdbx_seq_one_letter_code
_entity_poly.pdbx_strand_id
1 'polypeptide(L)'
;MMQVVDLKAMVSYPYKEREKNIFYNVEEFKARIIKLPADGNMPTCKMSSYVIFYVIEGTVDVTVNQEKATINEGQCLISEPANLSMRTTDGVKIMGIQITKGNGV
;
A
#
# COMPACT_ATOMS: atom_id res chain seq x y z
N MET A 1 -18.82 -9.10 -13.88
CA MET A 1 -19.04 -9.44 -12.48
C MET A 1 -18.43 -8.38 -11.59
N MET A 2 -19.10 -8.09 -10.46
CA MET A 2 -18.61 -7.05 -9.55
C MET A 2 -18.25 -7.67 -8.22
N GLN A 3 -17.31 -7.06 -7.50
CA GLN A 3 -16.88 -7.51 -6.19
C GLN A 3 -16.91 -6.32 -5.23
N VAL A 4 -17.53 -6.52 -4.08
CA VAL A 4 -17.55 -5.51 -3.01
C VAL A 4 -16.72 -6.04 -1.86
N VAL A 5 -15.76 -5.22 -1.39
CA VAL A 5 -14.90 -5.61 -0.26
C VAL A 5 -15.08 -4.61 0.88
N ASP A 6 -15.09 -5.12 2.10
CA ASP A 6 -15.13 -4.29 3.29
C ASP A 6 -13.70 -4.15 3.80
N LEU A 7 -13.07 -3.03 3.48
CA LEU A 7 -11.67 -2.82 3.80
C LEU A 7 -11.38 -2.82 5.30
N LYS A 8 -12.31 -2.29 6.08
CA LYS A 8 -12.11 -2.24 7.54
C LYS A 8 -12.20 -3.61 8.19
N ALA A 9 -13.03 -4.47 7.64
CA ALA A 9 -13.25 -5.80 8.17
C ALA A 9 -12.27 -6.84 7.64
N MET A 10 -11.51 -6.52 6.60
CA MET A 10 -10.59 -7.48 6.00
C MET A 10 -9.52 -7.92 6.98
N VAL A 11 -9.34 -9.24 7.07
CA VAL A 11 -8.25 -9.83 7.85
C VAL A 11 -6.95 -9.56 7.10
N SER A 12 -5.92 -9.17 7.82
CA SER A 12 -4.61 -8.93 7.22
C SER A 12 -3.57 -9.81 7.89
N TYR A 13 -2.62 -10.26 7.08
CA TYR A 13 -1.53 -11.13 7.49
C TYR A 13 -0.27 -10.30 7.68
N PRO A 14 0.69 -10.76 8.52
CA PRO A 14 1.95 -10.05 8.73
C PRO A 14 2.71 -9.85 7.43
N TYR A 15 3.63 -8.91 7.42
CA TYR A 15 4.40 -8.56 6.23
C TYR A 15 5.08 -9.76 5.57
N LYS A 16 5.54 -10.73 6.35
CA LYS A 16 6.16 -11.95 5.82
C LYS A 16 5.21 -12.77 4.93
N GLU A 17 3.92 -12.64 5.18
CA GLU A 17 2.89 -13.35 4.43
C GLU A 17 2.07 -12.39 3.57
N ARG A 18 2.68 -11.30 3.17
CA ARG A 18 1.98 -10.20 2.47
C ARG A 18 1.29 -10.60 1.18
N GLU A 19 1.73 -11.70 0.55
CA GLU A 19 1.07 -12.19 -0.64
C GLU A 19 -0.38 -12.61 -0.37
N LYS A 20 -0.66 -13.03 0.86
CA LYS A 20 -2.01 -13.42 1.27
C LYS A 20 -2.93 -12.21 1.44
N ASN A 21 -2.37 -11.03 1.46
CA ASN A 21 -3.13 -9.78 1.60
C ASN A 21 -3.63 -9.24 0.26
N ILE A 22 -3.27 -9.89 -0.84
CA ILE A 22 -3.74 -9.50 -2.17
C ILE A 22 -5.17 -9.97 -2.30
N PHE A 23 -6.09 -9.04 -2.48
CA PHE A 23 -7.51 -9.40 -2.59
C PHE A 23 -8.06 -9.25 -4.01
N TYR A 24 -7.29 -8.62 -4.90
CA TYR A 24 -7.65 -8.55 -6.31
C TYR A 24 -6.37 -8.50 -7.15
N ASN A 25 -6.29 -9.33 -8.17
CA ASN A 25 -5.08 -9.42 -8.99
C ASN A 25 -5.46 -9.71 -10.42
N VAL A 26 -5.31 -8.71 -11.27
CA VAL A 26 -5.55 -8.81 -12.70
C VAL A 26 -4.34 -8.25 -13.43
N GLU A 27 -4.34 -8.36 -14.74
CA GLU A 27 -3.22 -7.88 -15.55
C GLU A 27 -2.99 -6.38 -15.38
N GLU A 28 -4.08 -5.62 -15.27
CA GLU A 28 -4.03 -4.16 -15.21
C GLU A 28 -3.62 -3.62 -13.86
N PHE A 29 -3.99 -4.30 -12.78
CA PHE A 29 -3.65 -3.83 -11.43
C PHE A 29 -3.72 -4.94 -10.40
N LYS A 30 -3.13 -4.65 -9.26
CA LYS A 30 -3.13 -5.54 -8.09
C LYS A 30 -3.52 -4.71 -6.87
N ALA A 31 -4.47 -5.20 -6.09
CA ALA A 31 -4.90 -4.52 -4.87
C ALA A 31 -4.65 -5.40 -3.65
N ARG A 32 -4.12 -4.79 -2.60
CA ARG A 32 -3.80 -5.51 -1.36
C ARG A 32 -4.02 -4.65 -0.14
N ILE A 33 -4.11 -5.30 1.01
CA ILE A 33 -4.07 -4.63 2.30
C ILE A 33 -2.64 -4.67 2.81
N ILE A 34 -2.17 -3.57 3.36
CA ILE A 34 -0.89 -3.48 4.06
C ILE A 34 -1.22 -3.09 5.48
N LYS A 35 -0.86 -3.92 6.44
CA LYS A 35 -1.05 -3.60 7.85
C LYS A 35 0.28 -3.66 8.56
N LEU A 36 0.67 -2.53 9.17
CA LEU A 36 1.88 -2.45 9.96
C LEU A 36 1.49 -2.25 11.41
N PRO A 37 2.06 -3.03 12.34
CA PRO A 37 1.80 -2.85 13.77
C PRO A 37 2.50 -1.58 14.29
N ALA A 38 2.24 -1.23 15.55
CA ALA A 38 2.96 -0.13 16.19
C ALA A 38 4.47 -0.33 16.03
N ASP A 39 5.18 0.73 15.72
CA ASP A 39 6.61 0.74 15.42
C ASP A 39 7.00 -0.13 14.23
N GLY A 40 6.02 -0.48 13.40
CA GLY A 40 6.27 -1.30 12.22
C GLY A 40 6.80 -0.49 11.05
N ASN A 41 7.48 -1.18 10.15
CA ASN A 41 7.99 -0.54 8.94
C ASN A 41 7.96 -1.49 7.75
N MET A 42 7.89 -0.90 6.58
CA MET A 42 8.12 -1.59 5.32
C MET A 42 9.47 -1.10 4.80
N PRO A 43 10.45 -1.99 4.63
CA PRO A 43 11.78 -1.56 4.18
C PRO A 43 11.73 -0.98 2.78
N THR A 44 12.78 -0.25 2.42
CA THR A 44 12.87 0.35 1.09
C THR A 44 12.75 -0.70 0.00
N CYS A 45 11.89 -0.42 -0.95
CA CYS A 45 11.53 -1.34 -2.02
C CYS A 45 11.47 -0.54 -3.32
N LYS A 46 12.07 -1.08 -4.36
CA LYS A 46 11.99 -0.44 -5.66
C LYS A 46 10.67 -0.82 -6.32
N MET A 47 9.79 0.16 -6.47
CA MET A 47 8.49 -0.06 -7.12
C MET A 47 8.60 0.30 -8.59
N SER A 48 8.38 -0.68 -9.45
CA SER A 48 8.44 -0.49 -10.90
C SER A 48 7.11 -0.09 -11.50
N SER A 49 6.08 0.05 -10.68
CA SER A 49 4.74 0.41 -11.11
C SER A 49 4.28 1.68 -10.42
N TYR A 50 3.23 2.30 -10.94
CA TYR A 50 2.53 3.36 -10.20
C TYR A 50 1.86 2.72 -9.00
N VAL A 51 1.76 3.45 -7.91
CA VAL A 51 1.09 2.97 -6.71
C VAL A 51 0.13 4.01 -6.17
N ILE A 52 -0.95 3.53 -5.59
CA ILE A 52 -1.90 4.35 -4.85
C ILE A 52 -2.03 3.72 -3.48
N PHE A 53 -1.72 4.49 -2.43
CA PHE A 53 -1.87 4.04 -1.06
C PHE A 53 -2.93 4.87 -0.36
N TYR A 54 -4.03 4.23 0.01
CA TYR A 54 -5.12 4.88 0.73
C TYR A 54 -5.10 4.41 2.18
N VAL A 55 -4.97 5.34 3.13
CA VAL A 55 -4.92 5.00 4.55
C VAL A 55 -6.34 4.79 5.07
N ILE A 56 -6.63 3.54 5.43
CA ILE A 56 -7.93 3.14 5.97
C ILE A 56 -8.02 3.50 7.45
N GLU A 57 -6.97 3.22 8.21
CA GLU A 57 -6.88 3.51 9.64
C GLU A 57 -5.43 3.83 10.00
N GLY A 58 -5.25 4.78 10.91
CA GLY A 58 -3.94 5.12 11.44
C GLY A 58 -3.20 6.17 10.65
N THR A 59 -1.89 6.21 10.84
CA THR A 59 -1.02 7.20 10.21
C THR A 59 0.29 6.53 9.81
N VAL A 60 0.82 6.92 8.67
CA VAL A 60 2.06 6.36 8.16
C VAL A 60 2.96 7.46 7.61
N ASP A 61 4.26 7.33 7.86
CA ASP A 61 5.28 8.18 7.25
C ASP A 61 5.84 7.42 6.05
N VAL A 62 5.75 8.03 4.88
CA VAL A 62 6.19 7.41 3.64
C VAL A 62 7.37 8.21 3.09
N THR A 63 8.39 7.50 2.64
CA THR A 63 9.52 8.10 1.95
C THR A 63 9.52 7.58 0.52
N VAL A 64 9.43 8.52 -0.43
CA VAL A 64 9.43 8.22 -1.86
C VAL A 64 10.66 8.88 -2.44
N ASN A 65 11.63 8.07 -2.88
CA ASN A 65 12.98 8.49 -3.29
C ASN A 65 13.62 9.38 -2.23
N GLN A 66 13.52 10.23 -1.70
CA GLN A 66 14.09 10.99 -0.60
C GLN A 66 13.10 12.01 -0.03
N GLU A 67 11.93 12.08 -0.66
CA GLU A 67 10.87 12.94 -0.15
C GLU A 67 10.06 12.20 0.90
N LYS A 68 9.72 12.91 1.97
CA LYS A 68 8.95 12.35 3.07
C LYS A 68 7.59 13.00 3.17
N ALA A 69 6.59 12.20 3.49
CA ALA A 69 5.23 12.70 3.72
C ALA A 69 4.55 11.86 4.80
N THR A 70 3.70 12.51 5.56
CA THR A 70 2.85 11.82 6.55
C THR A 70 1.46 11.71 5.96
N ILE A 71 0.93 10.50 5.92
CA ILE A 71 -0.39 10.22 5.37
C ILE A 71 -1.31 9.78 6.47
N ASN A 72 -2.40 10.49 6.65
CA ASN A 72 -3.37 10.22 7.70
C ASN A 72 -4.58 9.47 7.19
N GLU A 73 -5.39 8.97 8.11
CA GLU A 73 -6.62 8.26 7.76
C GLU A 73 -7.46 9.05 6.76
N GLY A 74 -7.93 8.38 5.72
CA GLY A 74 -8.73 9.00 4.67
C GLY A 74 -7.93 9.70 3.59
N GLN A 75 -6.61 9.77 3.74
CA GLN A 75 -5.75 10.37 2.72
C GLN A 75 -5.15 9.30 1.83
N CYS A 76 -4.73 9.73 0.67
CA CYS A 76 -4.22 8.85 -0.37
C CYS A 76 -2.92 9.43 -0.93
N LEU A 77 -1.93 8.57 -1.13
CA LEU A 77 -0.67 8.92 -1.76
C LEU A 77 -0.63 8.25 -3.13
N ILE A 78 -0.27 9.01 -4.15
CA ILE A 78 -0.10 8.49 -5.50
C ILE A 78 1.34 8.74 -5.91
N SER A 79 2.02 7.70 -6.36
CA SER A 79 3.42 7.80 -6.73
C SER A 79 3.71 7.12 -8.06
N GLU A 80 4.57 7.76 -8.84
CA GLU A 80 5.20 7.15 -9.99
C GLU A 80 6.17 6.06 -9.52
N PRO A 81 6.68 5.21 -10.43
CA PRO A 81 7.69 4.23 -10.05
C PRO A 81 8.85 4.90 -9.31
N ALA A 82 9.21 4.37 -8.16
CA ALA A 82 10.18 4.99 -7.26
C ALA A 82 10.66 4.01 -6.20
N ASN A 83 11.67 4.41 -5.44
CA ASN A 83 12.08 3.71 -4.23
C ASN A 83 11.17 4.19 -3.11
N LEU A 84 10.55 3.27 -2.39
CA LEU A 84 9.53 3.61 -1.42
C LEU A 84 9.71 2.82 -0.13
N SER A 85 9.56 3.51 1.00
CA SER A 85 9.55 2.88 2.32
C SER A 85 8.47 3.51 3.17
N MET A 86 8.05 2.79 4.20
CA MET A 86 7.00 3.25 5.12
C MET A 86 7.39 2.97 6.55
N ARG A 87 6.92 3.82 7.45
CA ARG A 87 7.08 3.63 8.89
C ARG A 87 5.86 4.18 9.61
N THR A 88 5.43 3.48 10.65
CA THR A 88 4.33 3.94 11.49
C THR A 88 4.73 3.84 12.96
N THR A 89 4.28 4.79 13.77
CA THR A 89 4.50 4.77 15.21
C THR A 89 3.41 3.96 15.91
N ASP A 90 2.16 4.22 15.58
CA ASP A 90 1.02 3.63 16.29
C ASP A 90 0.32 2.51 15.55
N GLY A 91 0.75 2.23 14.34
CA GLY A 91 0.10 1.24 13.49
C GLY A 91 -0.69 1.88 12.36
N VAL A 92 -0.84 1.16 11.26
CA VAL A 92 -1.55 1.68 10.10
C VAL A 92 -2.12 0.52 9.28
N LYS A 93 -3.28 0.76 8.69
CA LYS A 93 -3.90 -0.15 7.74
C LYS A 93 -4.11 0.62 6.43
N ILE A 94 -3.58 0.08 5.35
CA ILE A 94 -3.53 0.76 4.05
C ILE A 94 -4.09 -0.16 2.98
N MET A 95 -4.82 0.42 2.02
CA MET A 95 -5.12 -0.28 0.77
C MET A 95 -4.07 0.17 -0.24
N GLY A 96 -3.31 -0.77 -0.79
CA GLY A 96 -2.32 -0.49 -1.81
C GLY A 96 -2.78 -1.00 -3.16
N ILE A 97 -2.68 -0.16 -4.17
CA ILE A 97 -2.98 -0.52 -5.55
C ILE A 97 -1.72 -0.31 -6.37
N GLN A 98 -1.27 -1.39 -7.03
CA GLN A 98 -0.15 -1.32 -7.96
C GLN A 98 -0.73 -1.38 -9.37
N ILE A 99 -0.45 -0.37 -10.17
CA ILE A 99 -0.99 -0.27 -11.53
C ILE A 99 0.11 -0.64 -12.50
N THR A 100 -0.15 -1.67 -13.29
CA THR A 100 0.81 -2.15 -14.28
C THR A 100 1.07 -1.06 -15.30
N LYS A 101 2.35 -0.76 -15.51
CA LYS A 101 2.75 0.16 -16.56
C LYS A 101 2.44 -0.51 -17.89
N GLY A 102 1.65 0.14 -18.72
CA GLY A 102 1.27 -0.39 -20.01
C GLY A 102 2.47 -0.75 -20.85
N ASN A 103 2.41 -1.91 -21.52
CA ASN A 103 3.49 -2.40 -22.37
C ASN A 103 3.56 -1.58 -23.64
N GLY A 104 4.54 -0.69 -23.72
CA GLY A 104 4.78 0.08 -24.92
C GLY A 104 3.65 1.01 -25.29
N VAL A 105 2.82 1.31 -24.35
CA VAL A 105 1.72 2.24 -24.56
C VAL A 105 2.15 3.60 -24.08
#